data_e3fd569b717c3f5838c75c3aa7fbaa6f
#
_entry.id   e3fd569b717c3f5838c75c3aa7fbaa6f
#
_cell.length_a   1.000
_cell.length_b   1.000
_cell.length_c   1.000
_cell.angle_alpha   90.00
_cell.angle_beta   90.00
_cell.angle_gamma   90.00
#
_symmetry.space_group_name_H-M   'P 1'
#
loop_
_entity.id
_entity.type
_entity.pdbx_description
1 polymer ?
#
loop_
_entity_poly.entity_id
_entity_poly.type
_entity_poly.pdbx_seq_one_letter_code
_entity_poly.pdbx_strand_id
1 'polypeptide(L)'
;MAPLLDSLGHLPHLGEGLSILAALFWAGAIIIFRIVGRDVHPLAVNLFKNGLAVILLSATVIVLGRPLAPVLPVRAYAVFFLSGVLGIAVADTLALVSLNKLGAELFAIVDCGYSPFVIVLSYLFLGERLTGFQFLGAGLIVLAVFLIGGIKADAQIPRRDLLTGIWVGLVSVFFMAAGIVMVKPWLSEAPVVWSSLMRMIGGTIGVGLVLLVHPRRAAILRPMRSLRMLRLLIPASVLATVLSNLCCLAGMALTAASVASVLNQMSTIFIFILAAIFLRERITPLKLAAVILAFAGALLVSGPA
;
A
#
# COMPACT_ATOMS: atom_id res chain seq x y z
N MET A 1 6.93 -19.61 11.95
CA MET A 1 7.60 -18.30 11.87
C MET A 1 8.24 -17.91 13.20
N ALA A 2 7.58 -18.12 14.36
CA ALA A 2 8.22 -17.85 15.66
C ALA A 2 9.59 -18.54 15.84
N PRO A 3 9.76 -19.87 15.70
CA PRO A 3 11.06 -20.49 15.90
C PRO A 3 12.13 -20.07 14.86
N LEU A 4 11.72 -19.65 13.68
CA LEU A 4 12.62 -19.15 12.65
C LEU A 4 13.01 -17.68 12.92
N LEU A 5 12.09 -16.87 13.43
CA LEU A 5 12.38 -15.51 13.89
C LEU A 5 13.23 -15.53 15.16
N ASP A 6 13.01 -16.49 16.07
CA ASP A 6 13.83 -16.66 17.27
C ASP A 6 15.26 -17.10 16.92
N SER A 7 15.44 -17.95 15.89
CA SER A 7 16.77 -18.36 15.41
C SER A 7 17.49 -17.29 14.60
N LEU A 8 16.77 -16.39 13.94
CA LEU A 8 17.31 -15.27 13.16
C LEU A 8 17.37 -13.96 13.95
N GLY A 9 16.67 -13.86 15.06
CA GLY A 9 16.61 -12.66 15.91
C GLY A 9 17.94 -12.24 16.53
N HIS A 10 18.96 -13.11 16.43
CA HIS A 10 20.32 -12.82 16.86
C HIS A 10 21.13 -12.02 15.81
N LEU A 11 20.62 -11.86 14.58
CA LEU A 11 21.29 -11.06 13.56
C LEU A 11 21.02 -9.57 13.81
N PRO A 12 22.08 -8.77 14.06
CA PRO A 12 21.92 -7.33 14.24
C PRO A 12 21.29 -6.71 12.98
N HIS A 13 20.35 -5.79 13.17
CA HIS A 13 19.69 -5.05 12.08
C HIS A 13 18.84 -5.88 11.11
N LEU A 14 18.42 -7.11 11.47
CA LEU A 14 17.57 -7.93 10.62
C LEU A 14 16.18 -7.28 10.39
N GLY A 15 15.61 -6.68 11.44
CA GLY A 15 14.31 -5.99 11.35
C GLY A 15 14.34 -4.80 10.38
N GLU A 16 15.41 -4.02 10.45
CA GLU A 16 15.67 -2.90 9.55
C GLU A 16 15.85 -3.37 8.10
N GLY A 17 16.65 -4.42 7.90
CA GLY A 17 16.87 -5.02 6.58
C GLY A 17 15.56 -5.53 5.94
N LEU A 18 14.70 -6.19 6.72
CA LEU A 18 13.38 -6.65 6.27
C LEU A 18 12.46 -5.48 5.92
N SER A 19 12.48 -4.39 6.69
CA SER A 19 11.69 -3.20 6.39
C SER A 19 12.11 -2.53 5.08
N ILE A 20 13.43 -2.45 4.82
CA ILE A 20 13.97 -1.94 3.54
C ILE A 20 13.58 -2.88 2.38
N LEU A 21 13.67 -4.19 2.56
CA LEU A 21 13.23 -5.16 1.54
C LEU A 21 11.74 -5.05 1.25
N ALA A 22 10.90 -4.83 2.27
CA ALA A 22 9.48 -4.59 2.09
C ALA A 22 9.24 -3.37 1.19
N ALA A 23 9.94 -2.26 1.46
CA ALA A 23 9.86 -1.05 0.66
C ALA A 23 10.30 -1.27 -0.80
N LEU A 24 11.37 -2.05 -1.01
CA LEU A 24 11.88 -2.37 -2.35
C LEU A 24 10.91 -3.27 -3.12
N PHE A 25 10.35 -4.31 -2.49
CA PHE A 25 9.37 -5.19 -3.12
C PHE A 25 8.09 -4.43 -3.49
N TRP A 26 7.62 -3.54 -2.61
CA TRP A 26 6.50 -2.66 -2.90
C TRP A 26 6.78 -1.77 -4.11
N ALA A 27 7.94 -1.10 -4.14
CA ALA A 27 8.34 -0.25 -5.24
C ALA A 27 8.41 -1.02 -6.57
N GLY A 28 9.02 -2.20 -6.57
CA GLY A 28 9.06 -3.06 -7.76
C GLY A 28 7.67 -3.44 -8.26
N ALA A 29 6.74 -3.78 -7.36
CA ALA A 29 5.37 -4.09 -7.71
C ALA A 29 4.64 -2.88 -8.34
N ILE A 30 4.81 -1.67 -7.79
CA ILE A 30 4.20 -0.43 -8.32
C ILE A 30 4.65 -0.19 -9.78
N ILE A 31 5.93 -0.39 -10.09
CA ILE A 31 6.43 -0.25 -11.46
C ILE A 31 5.72 -1.23 -12.42
N ILE A 32 5.59 -2.48 -12.01
CA ILE A 32 4.91 -3.50 -12.83
C ILE A 32 3.40 -3.17 -12.95
N PHE A 33 2.74 -2.77 -11.87
CA PHE A 33 1.34 -2.34 -11.92
C PHE A 33 1.14 -1.12 -12.82
N ARG A 34 2.09 -0.19 -12.86
CA ARG A 34 2.06 0.94 -13.82
C ARG A 34 2.13 0.47 -15.27
N ILE A 35 2.97 -0.54 -15.57
CA ILE A 35 3.07 -1.11 -16.92
C ILE A 35 1.77 -1.83 -17.29
N VAL A 36 1.27 -2.69 -16.40
CA VAL A 36 0.05 -3.48 -16.62
C VAL A 36 -1.19 -2.59 -16.72
N GLY A 37 -1.24 -1.52 -15.94
CA GLY A 37 -2.38 -0.60 -15.87
C GLY A 37 -2.64 0.19 -17.17
N ARG A 38 -1.72 0.12 -18.15
CA ARG A 38 -1.95 0.68 -19.49
C ARG A 38 -2.96 -0.14 -20.30
N ASP A 39 -3.00 -1.45 -20.05
CA ASP A 39 -3.80 -2.40 -20.85
C ASP A 39 -4.90 -3.09 -20.02
N VAL A 40 -4.79 -3.04 -18.69
CA VAL A 40 -5.68 -3.76 -17.77
C VAL A 40 -6.38 -2.80 -16.84
N HIS A 41 -7.70 -2.98 -16.73
CA HIS A 41 -8.53 -2.15 -15.86
C HIS A 41 -8.16 -2.34 -14.37
N PRO A 42 -8.10 -1.28 -13.56
CA PRO A 42 -7.76 -1.34 -12.12
C PRO A 42 -8.53 -2.39 -11.32
N LEU A 43 -9.83 -2.55 -11.56
CA LEU A 43 -10.64 -3.57 -10.89
C LEU A 43 -10.15 -5.00 -11.18
N ALA A 44 -9.71 -5.29 -12.41
CA ALA A 44 -9.20 -6.61 -12.77
C ALA A 44 -7.84 -6.86 -12.11
N VAL A 45 -6.94 -5.87 -12.10
CA VAL A 45 -5.65 -5.95 -11.40
C VAL A 45 -5.87 -6.18 -9.91
N ASN A 46 -6.78 -5.41 -9.28
CA ASN A 46 -7.06 -5.51 -7.85
C ASN A 46 -7.68 -6.86 -7.48
N LEU A 47 -8.66 -7.35 -8.27
CA LEU A 47 -9.24 -8.68 -8.05
C LEU A 47 -8.19 -9.77 -8.14
N PHE A 48 -7.34 -9.74 -9.18
CA PHE A 48 -6.33 -10.75 -9.39
C PHE A 48 -5.29 -10.80 -8.27
N LYS A 49 -4.71 -9.62 -7.91
CA LYS A 49 -3.67 -9.58 -6.88
C LYS A 49 -4.17 -10.02 -5.52
N ASN A 50 -5.40 -9.64 -5.15
CA ASN A 50 -5.97 -10.01 -3.85
C ASN A 50 -6.45 -11.47 -3.85
N GLY A 51 -7.03 -11.95 -4.95
CA GLY A 51 -7.39 -13.37 -5.08
C GLY A 51 -6.17 -14.29 -4.99
N LEU A 52 -5.06 -13.94 -5.65
CA LEU A 52 -3.80 -14.65 -5.52
C LEU A 52 -3.26 -14.58 -4.08
N ALA A 53 -3.34 -13.42 -3.43
CA ALA A 53 -2.94 -13.27 -2.04
C ALA A 53 -3.76 -14.13 -1.09
N VAL A 54 -5.08 -14.22 -1.29
CA VAL A 54 -5.95 -15.12 -0.49
C VAL A 54 -5.48 -16.56 -0.61
N ILE A 55 -5.17 -17.05 -1.82
CA ILE A 55 -4.68 -18.42 -2.04
C ILE A 55 -3.34 -18.62 -1.31
N LEU A 56 -2.37 -17.74 -1.52
CA LEU A 56 -1.03 -17.88 -0.97
C LEU A 56 -1.01 -17.72 0.55
N LEU A 57 -1.74 -16.76 1.11
CA LEU A 57 -1.83 -16.58 2.57
C LEU A 57 -2.59 -17.72 3.24
N SER A 58 -3.66 -18.25 2.61
CA SER A 58 -4.34 -19.44 3.12
C SER A 58 -3.40 -20.65 3.16
N ALA A 59 -2.64 -20.88 2.08
CA ALA A 59 -1.62 -21.92 2.05
C ALA A 59 -0.57 -21.71 3.15
N THR A 60 -0.12 -20.46 3.36
CA THR A 60 0.84 -20.12 4.43
C THR A 60 0.28 -20.44 5.82
N VAL A 61 -0.98 -20.07 6.10
CA VAL A 61 -1.64 -20.38 7.39
C VAL A 61 -1.69 -21.87 7.63
N ILE A 62 -2.07 -22.66 6.61
CA ILE A 62 -2.17 -24.13 6.69
C ILE A 62 -0.79 -24.76 6.91
N VAL A 63 0.22 -24.37 6.12
CA VAL A 63 1.60 -24.91 6.24
C VAL A 63 2.22 -24.60 7.60
N LEU A 64 1.88 -23.43 8.18
CA LEU A 64 2.31 -23.08 9.54
C LEU A 64 1.53 -23.79 10.64
N GLY A 65 0.58 -24.68 10.32
CA GLY A 65 -0.26 -25.37 11.29
C GLY A 65 -1.12 -24.44 12.13
N ARG A 66 -1.46 -23.24 11.61
CA ARG A 66 -2.30 -22.28 12.32
C ARG A 66 -3.76 -22.44 11.95
N PRO A 67 -4.69 -22.20 12.88
CA PRO A 67 -6.12 -22.28 12.57
C PRO A 67 -6.51 -21.19 11.56
N LEU A 68 -7.30 -21.57 10.55
CA LEU A 68 -7.93 -20.62 9.62
C LEU A 68 -9.00 -19.76 10.29
N ALA A 69 -9.55 -20.24 11.41
CA ALA A 69 -10.52 -19.52 12.24
C ALA A 69 -10.01 -19.49 13.70
N PRO A 70 -9.17 -18.51 14.06
CA PRO A 70 -8.71 -18.33 15.43
C PRO A 70 -9.87 -17.96 16.35
N VAL A 71 -9.75 -18.27 17.64
CA VAL A 71 -10.78 -17.96 18.65
C VAL A 71 -10.75 -16.44 18.91
N LEU A 72 -11.59 -15.71 18.20
CA LEU A 72 -11.77 -14.25 18.33
C LEU A 72 -13.26 -13.90 18.37
N PRO A 73 -13.64 -12.76 18.97
CA PRO A 73 -15.03 -12.29 18.92
C PRO A 73 -15.50 -12.07 17.47
N VAL A 74 -16.77 -12.35 17.18
CA VAL A 74 -17.37 -12.12 15.86
C VAL A 74 -17.16 -10.68 15.38
N ARG A 75 -17.16 -9.71 16.28
CA ARG A 75 -16.88 -8.31 15.98
C ARG A 75 -15.48 -8.12 15.36
N ALA A 76 -14.47 -8.86 15.80
CA ALA A 76 -13.12 -8.77 15.23
C ALA A 76 -13.13 -9.24 13.76
N TYR A 77 -13.78 -10.36 13.45
CA TYR A 77 -13.95 -10.84 12.08
C TYR A 77 -14.61 -9.79 11.19
N ALA A 78 -15.71 -9.17 11.66
CA ALA A 78 -16.42 -8.13 10.92
C ALA A 78 -15.53 -6.90 10.67
N VAL A 79 -14.74 -6.48 11.67
CA VAL A 79 -13.82 -5.33 11.55
C VAL A 79 -12.70 -5.62 10.55
N PHE A 80 -12.05 -6.79 10.62
CA PHE A 80 -11.03 -7.17 9.64
C PHE A 80 -11.58 -7.28 8.23
N PHE A 81 -12.75 -7.88 8.06
CA PHE A 81 -13.42 -7.99 6.76
C PHE A 81 -13.77 -6.60 6.19
N LEU A 82 -14.43 -5.74 6.97
CA LEU A 82 -14.81 -4.39 6.54
C LEU A 82 -13.58 -3.52 6.24
N SER A 83 -12.53 -3.65 7.05
CA SER A 83 -11.22 -3.03 6.79
C SER A 83 -10.65 -3.46 5.43
N GLY A 84 -10.83 -4.74 5.05
CA GLY A 84 -10.46 -5.25 3.73
C GLY A 84 -11.30 -4.62 2.61
N VAL A 85 -12.60 -4.47 2.81
CA VAL A 85 -13.47 -3.80 1.83
C VAL A 85 -13.04 -2.35 1.63
N LEU A 86 -12.82 -1.60 2.70
CA LEU A 86 -12.44 -0.18 2.61
C LEU A 86 -10.99 0.00 2.16
N GLY A 87 -10.05 -0.63 2.86
CA GLY A 87 -8.61 -0.42 2.66
C GLY A 87 -8.02 -1.18 1.48
N ILE A 88 -8.71 -2.20 0.93
CA ILE A 88 -8.21 -3.02 -0.17
C ILE A 88 -9.14 -2.95 -1.39
N ALA A 89 -10.45 -3.20 -1.25
CA ALA A 89 -11.31 -3.13 -2.43
C ALA A 89 -11.44 -1.70 -2.94
N VAL A 90 -11.76 -0.75 -2.06
CA VAL A 90 -11.94 0.67 -2.45
C VAL A 90 -10.57 1.34 -2.62
N ALA A 91 -9.73 1.35 -1.59
CA ALA A 91 -8.48 2.10 -1.60
C ALA A 91 -7.53 1.64 -2.71
N ASP A 92 -7.21 0.34 -2.82
CA ASP A 92 -6.26 -0.13 -3.84
C ASP A 92 -6.79 0.06 -5.27
N THR A 93 -8.13 -0.04 -5.48
CA THR A 93 -8.71 0.28 -6.79
C THR A 93 -8.48 1.74 -7.15
N LEU A 94 -8.71 2.66 -6.21
CA LEU A 94 -8.46 4.09 -6.40
C LEU A 94 -6.96 4.38 -6.55
N ALA A 95 -6.09 3.69 -5.78
CA ALA A 95 -4.63 3.77 -5.93
C ALA A 95 -4.18 3.42 -7.34
N LEU A 96 -4.67 2.32 -7.90
CA LEU A 96 -4.37 1.89 -9.27
C LEU A 96 -4.90 2.90 -10.31
N VAL A 97 -6.07 3.50 -10.09
CA VAL A 97 -6.57 4.59 -10.94
C VAL A 97 -5.65 5.81 -10.87
N SER A 98 -5.25 6.22 -9.68
CA SER A 98 -4.31 7.33 -9.45
C SER A 98 -2.96 7.04 -10.12
N LEU A 99 -2.38 5.86 -9.88
CA LEU A 99 -1.14 5.41 -10.49
C LEU A 99 -1.19 5.47 -12.03
N ASN A 100 -2.32 5.06 -12.63
CA ASN A 100 -2.49 5.10 -14.09
C ASN A 100 -2.58 6.53 -14.63
N LYS A 101 -3.12 7.47 -13.87
CA LYS A 101 -3.22 8.88 -14.27
C LYS A 101 -1.93 9.67 -14.05
N LEU A 102 -1.30 9.49 -12.91
CA LEU A 102 -0.15 10.28 -12.47
C LEU A 102 1.19 9.75 -12.99
N GLY A 103 1.31 8.44 -13.22
CA GLY A 103 2.61 7.78 -13.29
C GLY A 103 3.13 7.40 -11.90
N ALA A 104 4.24 6.67 -11.86
CA ALA A 104 4.74 6.09 -10.63
C ALA A 104 5.35 7.14 -9.69
N GLU A 105 6.10 8.11 -10.22
CA GLU A 105 6.77 9.15 -9.44
C GLU A 105 5.76 10.04 -8.70
N LEU A 106 4.78 10.61 -9.41
CA LEU A 106 3.79 11.50 -8.79
C LEU A 106 2.84 10.74 -7.87
N PHE A 107 2.51 9.48 -8.21
CA PHE A 107 1.74 8.61 -7.33
C PHE A 107 2.46 8.39 -5.99
N ALA A 108 3.77 8.13 -6.00
CA ALA A 108 4.55 7.92 -4.78
C ALA A 108 4.53 9.14 -3.83
N ILE A 109 4.50 10.37 -4.38
CA ILE A 109 4.37 11.59 -3.57
C ILE A 109 2.98 11.68 -2.93
N VAL A 110 1.92 11.36 -3.68
CA VAL A 110 0.55 11.36 -3.15
C VAL A 110 0.37 10.26 -2.09
N ASP A 111 1.02 9.11 -2.29
CA ASP A 111 0.98 7.97 -1.37
C ASP A 111 1.59 8.31 0.01
N CYS A 112 2.54 9.25 0.09
CA CYS A 112 3.04 9.77 1.36
C CYS A 112 1.95 10.41 2.23
N GLY A 113 0.83 10.85 1.64
CA GLY A 113 -0.36 11.33 2.34
C GLY A 113 -1.00 10.29 3.26
N TYR A 114 -0.67 9.00 3.11
CA TYR A 114 -1.13 7.94 4.00
C TYR A 114 -0.79 8.22 5.47
N SER A 115 0.45 8.60 5.77
CA SER A 115 0.91 8.83 7.14
C SER A 115 0.14 9.96 7.87
N PRO A 116 -0.07 11.15 7.31
CA PRO A 116 -0.93 12.17 7.90
C PRO A 116 -2.36 11.69 8.19
N PHE A 117 -2.96 10.94 7.26
CA PHE A 117 -4.31 10.42 7.49
C PHE A 117 -4.36 9.38 8.62
N VAL A 118 -3.38 8.47 8.70
CA VAL A 118 -3.28 7.53 9.83
C VAL A 118 -3.21 8.28 11.14
N ILE A 119 -2.37 9.32 11.25
CA ILE A 119 -2.21 10.11 12.48
C ILE A 119 -3.50 10.81 12.86
N VAL A 120 -4.13 11.53 11.92
CA VAL A 120 -5.38 12.24 12.20
C VAL A 120 -6.47 11.26 12.64
N LEU A 121 -6.61 10.12 11.96
CA LEU A 121 -7.61 9.12 12.33
C LEU A 121 -7.29 8.43 13.66
N SER A 122 -6.00 8.16 13.96
CA SER A 122 -5.58 7.61 15.25
C SER A 122 -5.85 8.60 16.38
N TYR A 123 -5.60 9.89 16.18
CA TYR A 123 -5.98 10.92 17.16
C TYR A 123 -7.49 10.94 17.42
N LEU A 124 -8.30 10.93 16.36
CA LEU A 124 -9.76 11.04 16.47
C LEU A 124 -10.43 9.78 17.06
N PHE A 125 -9.96 8.59 16.67
CA PHE A 125 -10.62 7.33 17.01
C PHE A 125 -9.91 6.50 18.06
N LEU A 126 -8.61 6.68 18.26
CA LEU A 126 -7.81 5.93 19.25
C LEU A 126 -7.33 6.80 20.41
N GLY A 127 -7.56 8.14 20.36
CA GLY A 127 -7.16 9.07 21.40
C GLY A 127 -5.64 9.27 21.50
N GLU A 128 -4.88 8.96 20.44
CA GLU A 128 -3.43 9.18 20.39
C GLU A 128 -3.12 10.67 20.36
N ARG A 129 -2.09 11.11 21.11
CA ARG A 129 -1.68 12.52 21.10
C ARG A 129 -0.73 12.79 19.94
N LEU A 130 -0.93 13.91 19.27
CA LEU A 130 -0.06 14.37 18.20
C LEU A 130 1.09 15.20 18.78
N THR A 131 2.29 14.97 18.24
CA THR A 131 3.48 15.79 18.56
C THR A 131 3.62 16.93 17.56
N GLY A 132 4.35 18.00 17.96
CA GLY A 132 4.66 19.12 17.04
C GLY A 132 5.40 18.69 15.78
N PHE A 133 6.28 17.69 15.87
CA PHE A 133 6.99 17.11 14.72
C PHE A 133 6.05 16.43 13.73
N GLN A 134 5.01 15.75 14.21
CA GLN A 134 4.01 15.11 13.37
C GLN A 134 3.17 16.15 12.59
N PHE A 135 2.83 17.28 13.23
CA PHE A 135 2.17 18.41 12.54
C PHE A 135 3.07 19.02 11.46
N LEU A 136 4.34 19.24 11.77
CA LEU A 136 5.31 19.78 10.80
C LEU A 136 5.47 18.80 9.63
N GLY A 137 5.64 17.52 9.90
CA GLY A 137 5.77 16.49 8.87
C GLY A 137 4.53 16.37 7.97
N ALA A 138 3.33 16.41 8.55
CA ALA A 138 2.09 16.44 7.79
C ALA A 138 2.01 17.68 6.89
N GLY A 139 2.42 18.86 7.39
CA GLY A 139 2.49 20.09 6.61
C GLY A 139 3.44 19.98 5.40
N LEU A 140 4.62 19.36 5.57
CA LEU A 140 5.57 19.14 4.46
C LEU A 140 4.99 18.21 3.39
N ILE A 141 4.27 17.13 3.78
CA ILE A 141 3.61 16.23 2.82
C ILE A 141 2.53 16.98 2.04
N VAL A 142 1.68 17.77 2.73
CA VAL A 142 0.65 18.59 2.09
C VAL A 142 1.29 19.57 1.11
N LEU A 143 2.39 20.24 1.49
CA LEU A 143 3.14 21.14 0.61
C LEU A 143 3.67 20.40 -0.62
N ALA A 144 4.23 19.18 -0.46
CA ALA A 144 4.71 18.37 -1.57
C ALA A 144 3.58 18.04 -2.57
N VAL A 145 2.39 17.68 -2.07
CA VAL A 145 1.21 17.42 -2.92
C VAL A 145 0.76 18.68 -3.65
N PHE A 146 0.79 19.85 -3.00
CA PHE A 146 0.50 21.14 -3.67
C PHE A 146 1.52 21.48 -4.75
N LEU A 147 2.81 21.22 -4.52
CA LEU A 147 3.85 21.46 -5.52
C LEU A 147 3.59 20.66 -6.80
N ILE A 148 3.21 19.38 -6.69
CA ILE A 148 2.89 18.57 -7.89
C ILE A 148 1.61 19.04 -8.58
N GLY A 149 0.62 19.53 -7.84
CA GLY A 149 -0.59 20.14 -8.40
C GLY A 149 -0.32 21.41 -9.21
N GLY A 150 0.75 22.13 -8.86
CA GLY A 150 1.24 23.33 -9.56
C GLY A 150 2.15 23.03 -10.76
N ILE A 151 2.55 21.77 -10.98
CA ILE A 151 3.33 21.41 -12.17
C ILE A 151 2.51 21.80 -13.41
N LYS A 152 3.07 22.73 -14.20
CA LYS A 152 2.51 23.05 -15.53
C LYS A 152 2.44 21.72 -16.26
N ALA A 153 1.24 21.39 -16.77
CA ALA A 153 1.01 20.16 -17.51
C ALA A 153 2.17 19.99 -18.50
N ASP A 154 3.10 19.11 -18.14
CA ASP A 154 4.11 18.65 -19.09
C ASP A 154 3.29 18.07 -20.25
N ALA A 155 3.75 18.18 -21.49
CA ALA A 155 3.00 17.74 -22.68
C ALA A 155 2.53 16.26 -22.61
N GLN A 156 2.87 15.55 -21.53
CA GLN A 156 2.57 14.14 -21.31
C GLN A 156 1.35 13.86 -20.44
N ILE A 157 0.93 14.78 -19.51
CA ILE A 157 -0.22 14.54 -18.61
C ILE A 157 -1.17 15.74 -18.68
N PRO A 158 -2.39 15.57 -19.20
CA PRO A 158 -3.39 16.64 -19.19
C PRO A 158 -3.69 17.10 -17.76
N ARG A 159 -3.83 18.43 -17.54
CA ARG A 159 -4.11 19.02 -16.21
C ARG A 159 -5.32 18.37 -15.51
N ARG A 160 -6.34 17.99 -16.27
CA ARG A 160 -7.52 17.28 -15.75
C ARG A 160 -7.13 15.93 -15.14
N ASP A 161 -6.26 15.15 -15.82
CA ASP A 161 -5.82 13.85 -15.33
C ASP A 161 -4.87 13.98 -14.14
N LEU A 162 -4.02 15.01 -14.13
CA LEU A 162 -3.15 15.33 -13.00
C LEU A 162 -4.00 15.60 -11.74
N LEU A 163 -4.93 16.56 -11.79
CA LEU A 163 -5.75 16.91 -10.64
C LEU A 163 -6.66 15.76 -10.21
N THR A 164 -7.30 15.08 -11.18
CA THR A 164 -8.13 13.91 -10.87
C THR A 164 -7.30 12.79 -10.23
N GLY A 165 -6.09 12.54 -10.74
CA GLY A 165 -5.17 11.55 -10.20
C GLY A 165 -4.77 11.84 -8.76
N ILE A 166 -4.46 13.13 -8.45
CA ILE A 166 -4.13 13.57 -7.08
C ILE A 166 -5.33 13.36 -6.15
N TRP A 167 -6.51 13.83 -6.51
CA TRP A 167 -7.70 13.69 -5.68
C TRP A 167 -8.08 12.23 -5.43
N VAL A 168 -8.10 11.41 -6.49
CA VAL A 168 -8.39 9.97 -6.38
C VAL A 168 -7.33 9.28 -5.51
N GLY A 169 -6.06 9.68 -5.63
CA GLY A 169 -4.99 9.18 -4.79
C GLY A 169 -5.15 9.56 -3.32
N LEU A 170 -5.48 10.82 -3.02
CA LEU A 170 -5.73 11.27 -1.64
C LEU A 170 -6.93 10.52 -1.01
N VAL A 171 -8.01 10.34 -1.77
CA VAL A 171 -9.16 9.53 -1.31
C VAL A 171 -8.75 8.07 -1.08
N SER A 172 -7.91 7.52 -1.94
CA SER A 172 -7.35 6.17 -1.78
C SER A 172 -6.61 6.03 -0.46
N VAL A 173 -5.62 6.89 -0.20
CA VAL A 173 -4.80 6.79 1.02
C VAL A 173 -5.61 7.09 2.28
N PHE A 174 -6.67 7.91 2.20
CA PHE A 174 -7.63 8.10 3.29
C PHE A 174 -8.34 6.79 3.64
N PHE A 175 -8.92 6.08 2.66
CA PHE A 175 -9.58 4.79 2.91
C PHE A 175 -8.61 3.71 3.36
N MET A 176 -7.37 3.73 2.85
CA MET A 176 -6.32 2.83 3.32
C MET A 176 -5.99 3.08 4.80
N ALA A 177 -5.82 4.34 5.19
CA ALA A 177 -5.58 4.76 6.58
C ALA A 177 -6.77 4.39 7.49
N ALA A 178 -8.01 4.66 7.05
CA ALA A 178 -9.20 4.26 7.79
C ALA A 178 -9.25 2.74 8.00
N GLY A 179 -8.97 1.96 6.96
CA GLY A 179 -8.91 0.50 7.05
C GLY A 179 -7.89 -0.01 8.06
N ILE A 180 -6.70 0.61 8.16
CA ILE A 180 -5.68 0.17 9.12
C ILE A 180 -6.00 0.62 10.56
N VAL A 181 -6.49 1.85 10.73
CA VAL A 181 -6.87 2.36 12.05
C VAL A 181 -8.01 1.55 12.67
N MET A 182 -8.98 1.09 11.86
CA MET A 182 -10.06 0.22 12.31
C MET A 182 -9.57 -1.10 12.94
N VAL A 183 -8.53 -1.71 12.40
CA VAL A 183 -8.03 -3.01 12.86
C VAL A 183 -6.97 -2.88 13.95
N LYS A 184 -6.38 -1.69 14.14
CA LYS A 184 -5.28 -1.46 15.08
C LYS A 184 -5.53 -1.99 16.48
N PRO A 185 -6.73 -1.79 17.12
CA PRO A 185 -7.02 -2.32 18.46
C PRO A 185 -7.00 -3.85 18.53
N TRP A 186 -7.23 -4.53 17.41
CA TRP A 186 -7.31 -5.99 17.33
C TRP A 186 -6.02 -6.68 16.91
N LEU A 187 -5.01 -5.91 16.45
CA LEU A 187 -3.76 -6.48 15.95
C LEU A 187 -2.90 -7.14 17.02
N SER A 188 -3.06 -6.77 18.30
CA SER A 188 -2.38 -7.40 19.42
C SER A 188 -2.94 -8.80 19.76
N GLU A 189 -4.21 -9.04 19.44
CA GLU A 189 -4.91 -10.27 19.78
C GLU A 189 -4.96 -11.27 18.62
N ALA A 190 -4.87 -10.77 17.40
CA ALA A 190 -5.04 -11.58 16.18
C ALA A 190 -3.70 -11.97 15.53
N PRO A 191 -3.52 -13.23 15.06
CA PRO A 191 -2.34 -13.61 14.31
C PRO A 191 -2.21 -12.77 13.04
N VAL A 192 -1.04 -12.18 12.82
CA VAL A 192 -0.82 -11.19 11.73
C VAL A 192 -1.11 -11.75 10.34
N VAL A 193 -0.67 -13.00 10.04
CA VAL A 193 -0.93 -13.65 8.75
C VAL A 193 -2.42 -13.84 8.52
N TRP A 194 -3.15 -14.24 9.58
CA TRP A 194 -4.61 -14.38 9.54
C TRP A 194 -5.30 -13.02 9.35
N SER A 195 -4.84 -12.00 10.05
CA SER A 195 -5.37 -10.63 9.91
C SER A 195 -5.24 -10.13 8.47
N SER A 196 -4.09 -10.36 7.85
CA SER A 196 -3.86 -10.07 6.44
C SER A 196 -4.79 -10.89 5.53
N LEU A 197 -4.92 -12.20 5.78
CA LEU A 197 -5.81 -13.07 5.02
C LEU A 197 -7.27 -12.59 5.05
N MET A 198 -7.80 -12.28 6.24
CA MET A 198 -9.19 -11.83 6.40
C MET A 198 -9.44 -10.50 5.66
N ARG A 199 -8.50 -9.58 5.72
CA ARG A 199 -8.56 -8.32 4.96
C ARG A 199 -8.51 -8.56 3.45
N MET A 200 -7.66 -9.47 2.97
CA MET A 200 -7.61 -9.83 1.54
C MET A 200 -8.90 -10.52 1.08
N ILE A 201 -9.54 -11.34 1.92
CA ILE A 201 -10.86 -11.92 1.63
C ILE A 201 -11.89 -10.81 1.49
N GLY A 202 -11.97 -9.88 2.44
CA GLY A 202 -12.88 -8.72 2.37
C GLY A 202 -12.64 -7.88 1.10
N GLY A 203 -11.38 -7.61 0.78
CA GLY A 203 -10.97 -6.91 -0.45
C GLY A 203 -11.39 -7.63 -1.72
N THR A 204 -11.12 -8.94 -1.79
CA THR A 204 -11.46 -9.78 -2.96
C THR A 204 -12.97 -9.84 -3.17
N ILE A 205 -13.75 -10.06 -2.10
CA ILE A 205 -15.21 -10.10 -2.16
C ILE A 205 -15.75 -8.71 -2.55
N GLY A 206 -15.25 -7.62 -1.96
CA GLY A 206 -15.68 -6.27 -2.29
C GLY A 206 -15.47 -5.92 -3.77
N VAL A 207 -14.27 -6.19 -4.32
CA VAL A 207 -14.02 -5.98 -5.76
C VAL A 207 -14.86 -6.93 -6.61
N GLY A 208 -15.02 -8.18 -6.18
CA GLY A 208 -15.84 -9.18 -6.87
C GLY A 208 -17.30 -8.74 -7.01
N LEU A 209 -17.88 -8.23 -5.94
CA LEU A 209 -19.26 -7.69 -5.95
C LEU A 209 -19.42 -6.50 -6.90
N VAL A 210 -18.46 -5.56 -6.89
CA VAL A 210 -18.46 -4.44 -7.85
C VAL A 210 -18.39 -4.95 -9.28
N LEU A 211 -17.55 -5.93 -9.56
CA LEU A 211 -17.44 -6.52 -10.91
C LEU A 211 -18.66 -7.31 -11.32
N LEU A 212 -19.32 -8.01 -10.40
CA LEU A 212 -20.55 -8.77 -10.69
C LEU A 212 -21.66 -7.88 -11.23
N VAL A 213 -21.84 -6.68 -10.68
CA VAL A 213 -22.85 -5.71 -11.10
C VAL A 213 -22.37 -4.81 -12.25
N HIS A 214 -21.08 -4.84 -12.59
CA HIS A 214 -20.53 -3.95 -13.60
C HIS A 214 -20.94 -4.38 -15.03
N PRO A 215 -21.59 -3.51 -15.84
CA PRO A 215 -22.15 -3.89 -17.15
C PRO A 215 -21.07 -4.37 -18.13
N ARG A 216 -19.84 -3.85 -18.01
CA ARG A 216 -18.70 -4.21 -18.90
C ARG A 216 -17.75 -5.24 -18.27
N ARG A 217 -18.20 -6.04 -17.29
CA ARG A 217 -17.34 -7.01 -16.56
C ARG A 217 -16.54 -7.94 -17.46
N ALA A 218 -17.14 -8.45 -18.53
CA ALA A 218 -16.46 -9.35 -19.47
C ALA A 218 -15.30 -8.65 -20.20
N ALA A 219 -15.47 -7.40 -20.61
CA ALA A 219 -14.41 -6.61 -21.24
C ALA A 219 -13.27 -6.29 -20.24
N ILE A 220 -13.62 -5.95 -18.99
CA ILE A 220 -12.66 -5.67 -17.90
C ILE A 220 -11.80 -6.90 -17.63
N LEU A 221 -12.37 -8.10 -17.59
CA LEU A 221 -11.65 -9.34 -17.27
C LEU A 221 -10.96 -9.98 -18.48
N ARG A 222 -11.31 -9.59 -19.71
CA ARG A 222 -10.74 -10.17 -20.94
C ARG A 222 -9.20 -10.16 -20.98
N PRO A 223 -8.50 -9.06 -20.61
CA PRO A 223 -7.03 -9.03 -20.63
C PRO A 223 -6.38 -10.05 -19.70
N MET A 224 -7.08 -10.51 -18.64
CA MET A 224 -6.59 -11.52 -17.70
C MET A 224 -6.35 -12.90 -18.34
N ARG A 225 -6.93 -13.16 -19.52
CA ARG A 225 -6.69 -14.41 -20.27
C ARG A 225 -5.37 -14.41 -21.02
N SER A 226 -4.68 -13.28 -21.11
CA SER A 226 -3.40 -13.15 -21.78
C SER A 226 -2.26 -13.67 -20.91
N LEU A 227 -1.52 -14.67 -21.39
CA LEU A 227 -0.31 -15.17 -20.71
C LEU A 227 0.72 -14.08 -20.48
N ARG A 228 0.82 -13.09 -21.38
CA ARG A 228 1.72 -11.93 -21.22
C ARG A 228 1.33 -11.13 -19.97
N MET A 229 0.04 -10.86 -19.78
CA MET A 229 -0.44 -10.10 -18.61
C MET A 229 -0.26 -10.91 -17.33
N LEU A 230 -0.54 -12.21 -17.34
CA LEU A 230 -0.35 -13.07 -16.17
C LEU A 230 1.13 -13.16 -15.76
N ARG A 231 2.06 -13.23 -16.72
CA ARG A 231 3.50 -13.22 -16.44
C ARG A 231 3.98 -11.95 -15.73
N LEU A 232 3.28 -10.83 -15.88
CA LEU A 232 3.56 -9.58 -15.17
C LEU A 232 2.78 -9.49 -13.85
N LEU A 233 1.51 -9.87 -13.86
CA LEU A 233 0.64 -9.74 -12.68
C LEU A 233 1.01 -10.70 -11.56
N ILE A 234 1.40 -11.94 -11.86
CA ILE A 234 1.78 -12.92 -10.83
C ILE A 234 2.96 -12.40 -10.00
N PRO A 235 4.14 -12.05 -10.58
CA PRO A 235 5.25 -11.55 -9.79
C PRO A 235 4.93 -10.23 -9.09
N ALA A 236 4.21 -9.30 -9.73
CA ALA A 236 3.81 -8.05 -9.09
C ALA A 236 2.92 -8.30 -7.87
N SER A 237 1.97 -9.23 -7.97
CA SER A 237 1.09 -9.59 -6.85
C SER A 237 1.86 -10.27 -5.72
N VAL A 238 2.77 -11.19 -6.04
CA VAL A 238 3.63 -11.84 -5.04
C VAL A 238 4.51 -10.81 -4.34
N LEU A 239 5.15 -9.90 -5.10
CA LEU A 239 5.98 -8.83 -4.54
C LEU A 239 5.18 -7.94 -3.59
N ALA A 240 4.01 -7.43 -4.03
CA ALA A 240 3.23 -6.48 -3.26
C ALA A 240 2.52 -7.11 -2.05
N THR A 241 1.78 -8.21 -2.28
CA THR A 241 0.82 -8.70 -1.29
C THR A 241 1.35 -9.82 -0.40
N VAL A 242 2.42 -10.49 -0.81
CA VAL A 242 3.03 -11.57 -0.01
C VAL A 242 4.38 -11.10 0.51
N LEU A 243 5.38 -10.88 -0.35
CA LEU A 243 6.74 -10.59 0.08
C LEU A 243 6.85 -9.26 0.83
N SER A 244 6.36 -8.17 0.24
CA SER A 244 6.39 -6.85 0.89
C SER A 244 5.64 -6.88 2.22
N ASN A 245 4.44 -7.44 2.25
CA ASN A 245 3.63 -7.50 3.46
C ASN A 245 4.28 -8.36 4.55
N LEU A 246 4.78 -9.56 4.22
CA LEU A 246 5.45 -10.42 5.20
C LEU A 246 6.75 -9.81 5.72
N CYS A 247 7.56 -9.20 4.84
CA CYS A 247 8.78 -8.48 5.25
C CYS A 247 8.46 -7.28 6.14
N CYS A 248 7.42 -6.50 5.82
CA CYS A 248 6.96 -5.37 6.62
C CYS A 248 6.56 -5.82 8.03
N LEU A 249 5.76 -6.87 8.14
CA LEU A 249 5.29 -7.39 9.41
C LEU A 249 6.41 -8.02 10.24
N ALA A 250 7.32 -8.77 9.60
CA ALA A 250 8.49 -9.32 10.26
C ALA A 250 9.45 -8.21 10.72
N GLY A 251 9.66 -7.19 9.90
CA GLY A 251 10.43 -6.01 10.27
C GLY A 251 9.86 -5.30 11.51
N MET A 252 8.55 -5.05 11.54
CA MET A 252 7.85 -4.45 12.70
C MET A 252 7.87 -5.33 13.95
N ALA A 253 8.00 -6.65 13.80
CA ALA A 253 8.10 -7.57 14.94
C ALA A 253 9.52 -7.60 15.55
N LEU A 254 10.55 -7.30 14.76
CA LEU A 254 11.96 -7.42 15.15
C LEU A 254 12.64 -6.08 15.46
N THR A 255 12.04 -4.96 15.09
CA THR A 255 12.56 -3.62 15.40
C THR A 255 11.44 -2.69 15.90
N ALA A 256 11.82 -1.52 16.43
CA ALA A 256 10.83 -0.53 16.86
C ALA A 256 9.91 -0.12 15.70
N ALA A 257 8.60 -0.04 15.97
CA ALA A 257 7.61 0.29 14.93
C ALA A 257 7.89 1.64 14.25
N SER A 258 8.42 2.61 15.00
CA SER A 258 8.88 3.90 14.47
C SER A 258 9.99 3.73 13.44
N VAL A 259 11.01 2.92 13.74
CA VAL A 259 12.13 2.64 12.84
C VAL A 259 11.63 1.90 11.58
N ALA A 260 10.83 0.85 11.77
CA ALA A 260 10.26 0.10 10.65
C ALA A 260 9.41 0.99 9.72
N SER A 261 8.57 1.89 10.27
CA SER A 261 7.73 2.79 9.46
C SER A 261 8.56 3.79 8.67
N VAL A 262 9.61 4.35 9.26
CA VAL A 262 10.57 5.23 8.56
C VAL A 262 11.23 4.50 7.39
N LEU A 263 11.72 3.28 7.62
CA LEU A 263 12.37 2.49 6.57
C LEU A 263 11.39 2.05 5.47
N ASN A 264 10.15 1.78 5.80
CA ASN A 264 9.12 1.50 4.80
C ASN A 264 8.84 2.72 3.88
N GLN A 265 8.98 3.95 4.37
CA GLN A 265 8.83 5.15 3.54
C GLN A 265 9.95 5.30 2.49
N MET A 266 11.05 4.54 2.59
CA MET A 266 12.04 4.46 1.51
C MET A 266 11.44 3.96 0.20
N SER A 267 10.26 3.31 0.24
CA SER A 267 9.52 2.94 -0.98
C SER A 267 9.29 4.11 -1.92
N THR A 268 9.05 5.32 -1.41
CA THR A 268 8.91 6.53 -2.22
C THR A 268 10.17 6.83 -3.03
N ILE A 269 11.34 6.70 -2.41
CA ILE A 269 12.65 6.89 -3.09
C ILE A 269 12.87 5.77 -4.11
N PHE A 270 12.61 4.51 -3.73
CA PHE A 270 12.76 3.38 -4.65
C PHE A 270 11.82 3.47 -5.85
N ILE A 271 10.55 3.86 -5.65
CA ILE A 271 9.59 4.08 -6.74
C ILE A 271 10.13 5.17 -7.69
N PHE A 272 10.61 6.29 -7.15
CA PHE A 272 11.15 7.39 -7.94
C PHE A 272 12.35 6.95 -8.80
N ILE A 273 13.30 6.23 -8.21
CA ILE A 273 14.47 5.71 -8.92
C ILE A 273 14.07 4.67 -9.97
N LEU A 274 13.25 3.69 -9.58
CA LEU A 274 12.81 2.64 -10.50
C LEU A 274 11.93 3.18 -11.64
N ALA A 275 11.10 4.20 -11.38
CA ALA A 275 10.30 4.85 -12.41
C ALA A 275 11.19 5.56 -13.45
N ALA A 276 12.24 6.25 -13.01
CA ALA A 276 13.19 6.89 -13.89
C ALA A 276 13.93 5.85 -14.78
N ILE A 277 14.35 4.72 -14.18
CA ILE A 277 15.12 3.68 -14.89
C ILE A 277 14.22 2.87 -15.84
N PHE A 278 13.12 2.30 -15.33
CA PHE A 278 12.31 1.32 -16.07
C PHE A 278 11.19 1.95 -16.90
N LEU A 279 10.59 3.04 -16.41
CA LEU A 279 9.50 3.73 -17.10
C LEU A 279 10.00 4.92 -17.92
N ARG A 280 11.28 5.31 -17.76
CA ARG A 280 11.89 6.49 -18.39
C ARG A 280 11.11 7.77 -18.11
N GLU A 281 10.54 7.89 -16.92
CA GLU A 281 9.85 9.10 -16.48
C GLU A 281 10.89 10.23 -16.32
N ARG A 282 10.53 11.46 -16.75
CA ARG A 282 11.47 12.60 -16.71
C ARG A 282 11.54 13.17 -15.31
N ILE A 283 12.74 13.17 -14.73
CA ILE A 283 13.03 13.82 -13.47
C ILE A 283 13.11 15.33 -13.71
N THR A 284 12.23 16.10 -13.09
CA THR A 284 12.32 17.57 -13.09
C THR A 284 12.74 18.05 -11.70
N PRO A 285 13.40 19.23 -11.58
CA PRO A 285 13.77 19.78 -10.26
C PRO A 285 12.58 19.90 -9.31
N LEU A 286 11.40 20.22 -9.84
CA LEU A 286 10.19 20.36 -9.04
C LEU A 286 9.69 19.01 -8.49
N LYS A 287 9.73 17.95 -9.30
CA LYS A 287 9.42 16.59 -8.85
C LYS A 287 10.40 16.12 -7.78
N LEU A 288 11.71 16.40 -7.98
CA LEU A 288 12.75 16.06 -7.01
C LEU A 288 12.53 16.79 -5.68
N ALA A 289 12.24 18.10 -5.73
CA ALA A 289 11.92 18.88 -4.53
C ALA A 289 10.68 18.32 -3.82
N ALA A 290 9.62 17.98 -4.56
CA ALA A 290 8.40 17.38 -3.98
C ALA A 290 8.67 16.03 -3.31
N VAL A 291 9.50 15.16 -3.92
CA VAL A 291 9.91 13.86 -3.32
C VAL A 291 10.69 14.08 -2.04
N ILE A 292 11.66 15.01 -2.03
CA ILE A 292 12.47 15.31 -0.84
C ILE A 292 11.57 15.83 0.29
N LEU A 293 10.63 16.74 -0.01
CA LEU A 293 9.69 17.27 0.98
C LEU A 293 8.74 16.19 1.50
N ALA A 294 8.18 15.36 0.62
CA ALA A 294 7.29 14.27 1.00
C ALA A 294 8.01 13.25 1.88
N PHE A 295 9.23 12.88 1.52
CA PHE A 295 10.04 11.94 2.29
C PHE A 295 10.45 12.53 3.65
N ALA A 296 10.95 13.77 3.69
CA ALA A 296 11.28 14.45 4.95
C ALA A 296 10.04 14.58 5.86
N GLY A 297 8.89 14.92 5.27
CA GLY A 297 7.63 14.97 5.99
C GLY A 297 7.23 13.61 6.56
N ALA A 298 7.35 12.53 5.77
CA ALA A 298 7.04 11.17 6.21
C ALA A 298 7.97 10.71 7.35
N LEU A 299 9.26 11.06 7.31
CA LEU A 299 10.21 10.81 8.39
C LEU A 299 9.79 11.50 9.70
N LEU A 300 9.40 12.78 9.64
CA LEU A 300 8.96 13.54 10.81
C LEU A 300 7.65 12.99 11.39
N VAL A 301 6.74 12.57 10.52
CA VAL A 301 5.45 11.95 10.92
C VAL A 301 5.65 10.62 11.61
N SER A 302 6.61 9.81 11.16
CA SER A 302 6.90 8.48 11.69
C SER A 302 7.86 8.50 12.89
N GLY A 303 8.35 9.68 13.29
CA GLY A 303 9.22 9.85 14.45
C GLY A 303 8.55 9.46 15.77
N PRO A 304 9.32 9.23 16.84
CA PRO A 304 8.78 8.87 18.15
C PRO A 304 7.85 9.97 18.67
N ALA A 305 6.76 9.50 19.28
CA ALA A 305 5.78 10.36 19.95
C ALA A 305 6.36 10.95 21.26
#